data_72b9a4c970c5e4e6ddd3950503a9f43f
#
_entry.id   72b9a4c970c5e4e6ddd3950503a9f43f
#
_cell.length_a   1.000
_cell.length_b   1.000
_cell.length_c   1.000
_cell.angle_alpha   90.00
_cell.angle_beta   90.00
_cell.angle_gamma   90.00
#
_symmetry.space_group_name_H-M   'P 1'
#
loop_
_entity.id
_entity.type
_entity.pdbx_description
1 polymer ?
#
loop_
_entity_poly.entity_id
_entity_poly.type
_entity_poly.pdbx_seq_one_letter_code
_entity_poly.pdbx_strand_id
1 'polypeptide(L)' 'MQVVTVASQTLFQVALTYLGDATQWIRIATLNGISDPWLSGLVTLTIPDQDPSAGGGVAGQ' A
#
# COMPACT_ATOMS: atom_id res chain seq x y z
N MET A 1 -4.89 4.56 10.73
CA MET A 1 -4.15 4.92 9.51
C MET A 1 -2.81 5.53 9.88
N GLN A 2 -1.89 5.47 8.97
CA GLN A 2 -0.53 5.90 9.22
C GLN A 2 -0.06 6.75 8.02
N VAL A 3 0.68 7.80 8.30
CA VAL A 3 1.26 8.64 7.25
C VAL A 3 2.76 8.36 7.19
N VAL A 4 3.25 8.01 6.02
CA VAL A 4 4.67 7.70 5.83
C VAL A 4 5.21 8.47 4.64
N THR A 5 6.50 8.77 4.67
CA THR A 5 7.19 9.36 3.53
C THR A 5 8.21 8.36 3.04
N VAL A 6 8.10 8.00 1.76
CA VAL A 6 8.97 7.03 1.14
C VAL A 6 9.71 7.64 -0.03
N ALA A 7 10.83 7.07 -0.40
CA ALA A 7 11.66 7.59 -1.47
C ALA A 7 11.88 6.51 -2.52
N SER A 8 11.54 6.81 -3.77
CA SER A 8 11.89 5.98 -4.93
C SER A 8 11.53 4.50 -4.73
N GLN A 9 10.33 4.24 -4.23
CA GLN A 9 9.86 2.88 -4.03
C GLN A 9 8.65 2.59 -4.92
N THR A 10 8.19 1.35 -4.88
CA THR A 10 6.93 0.99 -5.50
C THR A 10 5.87 0.81 -4.43
N LEU A 11 4.60 0.92 -4.82
CA LEU A 11 3.51 0.65 -3.90
C LEU A 11 3.49 -0.82 -3.46
N PHE A 12 4.02 -1.72 -4.30
CA PHE A 12 4.17 -3.12 -3.91
C PHE A 12 5.05 -3.25 -2.67
N GLN A 13 6.18 -2.56 -2.69
CA GLN A 13 7.12 -2.60 -1.57
C GLN A 13 6.52 -1.96 -0.33
N VAL A 14 5.83 -0.85 -0.51
CA VAL A 14 5.18 -0.16 0.60
C VAL A 14 4.11 -1.06 1.23
N ALA A 15 3.31 -1.70 0.40
CA ALA A 15 2.27 -2.60 0.90
C ALA A 15 2.88 -3.78 1.65
N LEU A 16 3.96 -4.33 1.14
CA LEU A 16 4.64 -5.43 1.81
C LEU A 16 5.16 -4.99 3.18
N THR A 17 5.76 -3.81 3.24
CA THR A 17 6.36 -3.31 4.47
C THR A 17 5.31 -2.98 5.54
N TYR A 18 4.23 -2.31 5.15
CA TYR A 18 3.27 -1.77 6.12
C TYR A 18 2.03 -2.61 6.28
N LEU A 19 1.65 -3.37 5.26
CA LEU A 19 0.45 -4.20 5.29
C LEU A 19 0.78 -5.69 5.32
N GLY A 20 2.04 -6.04 5.11
CA GLY A 20 2.45 -7.43 5.10
C GLY A 20 2.03 -8.20 3.86
N ASP A 21 1.53 -7.51 2.84
CA ASP A 21 1.02 -8.16 1.64
C ASP A 21 1.11 -7.21 0.45
N ALA A 22 2.01 -7.52 -0.48
CA ALA A 22 2.23 -6.67 -1.63
C ALA A 22 0.99 -6.56 -2.53
N THR A 23 0.12 -7.56 -2.51
CA THR A 23 -1.09 -7.52 -3.34
C THR A 23 -2.08 -6.45 -2.89
N GLN A 24 -1.91 -5.90 -1.70
CA GLN A 24 -2.78 -4.86 -1.19
C GLN A 24 -2.35 -3.46 -1.61
N TRP A 25 -1.40 -3.35 -2.52
CA TRP A 25 -0.95 -2.04 -2.98
C TRP A 25 -2.10 -1.18 -3.53
N ILE A 26 -3.13 -1.83 -4.07
CA ILE A 26 -4.30 -1.13 -4.61
C ILE A 26 -5.04 -0.35 -3.53
N ARG A 27 -5.08 -0.86 -2.31
CA ARG A 27 -5.70 -0.15 -1.19
C ARG A 27 -4.98 1.17 -0.94
N ILE A 28 -3.66 1.13 -0.98
CA ILE A 28 -2.87 2.34 -0.80
C ILE A 28 -3.09 3.29 -1.97
N ALA A 29 -3.06 2.78 -3.18
CA ALA A 29 -3.26 3.60 -4.38
C ALA A 29 -4.62 4.29 -4.35
N THR A 30 -5.67 3.56 -4.04
CA THR A 30 -7.02 4.10 -4.00
C THR A 30 -7.14 5.19 -2.93
N LEU A 31 -6.60 4.93 -1.75
CA LEU A 31 -6.69 5.88 -0.65
C LEU A 31 -5.95 7.18 -0.97
N ASN A 32 -4.87 7.10 -1.71
CA ASN A 32 -4.04 8.26 -2.02
C ASN A 32 -4.31 8.86 -3.40
N GLY A 33 -5.28 8.32 -4.14
CA GLY A 33 -5.59 8.84 -5.46
C GLY A 33 -4.51 8.59 -6.49
N ILE A 34 -3.75 7.53 -6.33
CA ILE A 34 -2.65 7.17 -7.22
C ILE A 34 -3.09 6.02 -8.12
N SER A 35 -2.80 6.12 -9.41
CA SER A 35 -3.17 5.08 -10.36
C SER A 35 -1.99 4.20 -10.78
N ASP A 36 -0.77 4.61 -10.44
CA ASP A 36 0.45 3.94 -10.89
C ASP A 36 1.24 3.48 -9.67
N PRO A 37 1.65 2.21 -9.59
CA PRO A 37 2.40 1.72 -8.44
C PRO A 37 3.84 2.25 -8.35
N TRP A 38 4.34 2.85 -9.42
CA TRP A 38 5.70 3.37 -9.41
C TRP A 38 5.74 4.76 -8.79
N LEU A 39 6.58 4.91 -7.78
CA LEU A 39 6.76 6.18 -7.09
C LEU A 39 8.13 6.73 -7.40
N SER A 40 8.23 8.01 -7.70
CA SER A 40 9.52 8.64 -7.94
C SER A 40 9.72 9.78 -6.96
N GLY A 41 10.97 9.95 -6.51
CA GLY A 41 11.28 10.97 -5.54
C GLY A 41 10.67 10.67 -4.17
N LEU A 42 10.48 11.69 -3.38
CA LEU A 42 9.85 11.58 -2.06
C LEU A 42 8.35 11.68 -2.21
N VAL A 43 7.64 10.72 -1.66
CA VAL A 43 6.18 10.68 -1.72
C VAL A 43 5.64 10.45 -0.31
N THR A 44 4.68 11.25 0.09
CA THR A 44 3.99 11.07 1.36
C THR A 44 2.69 10.32 1.11
N LEU A 45 2.51 9.22 1.81
CA LEU A 45 1.38 8.32 1.62
C LEU A 45 0.62 8.14 2.92
N THR A 46 -0.70 8.07 2.82
CA THR A 46 -1.54 7.61 3.91
C THR A 46 -1.72 6.10 3.74
N ILE A 47 -1.35 5.35 4.75
CA ILE A 47 -1.40 3.89 4.72
C ILE A 47 -2.65 3.45 5.49
N PRO A 48 -3.54 2.67 4.87
CA PRO A 48 -4.71 2.16 5.58
C PRO A 48 -4.30 1.15 6.65
N ASP A 49 -5.20 0.89 7.58
CA ASP A 49 -4.95 -0.11 8.59
C ASP A 49 -4.82 -1.48 7.94
N GLN A 50 -3.96 -2.31 8.52
CA GLN A 50 -3.81 -3.67 8.05
C GLN A 50 -5.12 -4.42 8.23
N ASP A 51 -5.52 -5.13 7.20
CA ASP A 51 -6.77 -5.88 7.19
C ASP A 51 -6.52 -7.26 6.59
N PRO A 52 -6.34 -8.28 7.42
CA PRO A 52 -6.07 -9.62 6.91
C PRO A 52 -7.18 -10.16 6.01
N SER A 53 -8.41 -9.75 6.24
CA SER A 53 -9.52 -10.24 5.44
C SER A 53 -9.56 -9.62 4.05
N ALA A 54 -8.85 -8.52 3.83
CA ALA A 54 -8.77 -7.90 2.51
C ALA A 54 -7.61 -8.45 1.70
N GLY A 55 -6.81 -9.30 2.27
CA GLY A 55 -5.56 -9.71 1.65
C GLY A 55 -5.76 -10.76 0.60
N GLY A 56 -5.11 -10.51 -0.55
CA GLY A 56 -4.86 -11.56 -1.53
C GLY A 56 -6.01 -12.41 -1.99
N GLY A 57 -7.20 -12.04 -1.70
CA GLY A 57 -8.31 -12.88 -2.08
C GLY A 57 -8.36 -14.18 -1.32
N VAL A 58 -7.63 -14.29 -0.29
CA VAL A 58 -7.72 -15.46 0.53
C VAL A 58 -8.96 -15.32 1.37
N ALA A 59 -10.02 -15.45 0.71
CA ALA A 59 -11.30 -15.15 1.29
C ALA A 59 -11.67 -16.15 2.37
N GLY A 60 -12.37 -15.68 3.32
CA GLY A 60 -12.90 -16.53 4.35
C GLY A 60 -11.83 -17.09 5.24
N GLN A 61 -10.68 -16.69 4.89
CA GLN A 61 -9.64 -17.17 5.72
C GLN A 61 -9.41 -16.21 6.68
#